data_0002b0dbb4a3b8cfa51b625e353acb16
#
_entry.id   0002b0dbb4a3b8cfa51b625e353acb16
#
_cell.length_a   1.000
_cell.length_b   1.000
_cell.length_c   1.000
_cell.angle_alpha   90.00
_cell.angle_beta   90.00
_cell.angle_gamma   90.00
#
_symmetry.space_group_name_H-M   'P 1'
#
loop_
_entity.id
_entity.type
_entity.pdbx_description
1 polymer ?
#
loop_
_entity_poly.entity_id
_entity_poly.type
_entity_poly.pdbx_seq_one_letter_code
_entity_poly.pdbx_strand_id
1 'polypeptide(L)'
;MIRTLPIWCFAWILTSCAGAPADGETASAIQVNGTDTSDVLIHPEWSKNAVIYEMNVRQHSPQGNLKAAQADLPRIKELGIDIVWLMPVHPIGEVNRKGGENKDNYLVQPGSTSLGSPYSAKDYKALNPDYGTWEDFDSFVAAAHDLEMKVIIDWVANHTAFDAVWTQDSTGLGYYLLDEDGKIQPPTGTDWVDVAQLDWERGEENGLYAAMEDAMTFWVRDHDIDGFRCDVAMKVPTPFWNRVRRALEKIEPEVFMLAEAEEPEHHERAFDASYAWEFHHITNEVAKGHMNADSVRAYLQREFVRFPESAYRMTFITNHDENSWNGTVNERYGEAGRAMAVMCGTLFGMPLVYGGQESAMDKRLRFFEKDTVPWGDYREMSFYRILHDLNHMHAPLHNGSFGVRPVQLVEEGDMLYFERASQGTSVRVVINLSDEPVEFKPEGLDGYRGIFQRNAGERTNWEPWSFEVYVKREA
;
A
#
# COMPACT_ATOMS: atom_id res chain seq x y z
N MET A 1 23.80 14.94 -24.30
CA MET A 1 23.21 16.16 -23.72
C MET A 1 22.19 15.68 -22.70
N ILE A 2 22.61 15.72 -21.45
CA ILE A 2 21.79 15.23 -20.33
C ILE A 2 20.83 16.36 -19.96
N ARG A 3 19.52 16.15 -20.12
CA ARG A 3 18.49 17.08 -19.61
C ARG A 3 17.97 16.53 -18.30
N THR A 4 18.35 17.21 -17.23
CA THR A 4 17.82 17.04 -15.89
C THR A 4 16.38 17.55 -15.82
N LEU A 5 15.47 16.70 -15.32
CA LEU A 5 14.10 17.07 -14.95
C LEU A 5 14.09 17.79 -13.59
N PRO A 6 13.22 18.79 -13.39
CA PRO A 6 13.17 19.53 -12.15
C PRO A 6 12.45 18.75 -11.04
N ILE A 7 13.14 18.60 -9.93
CA ILE A 7 12.58 18.18 -8.64
C ILE A 7 11.79 19.38 -8.10
N TRP A 8 10.50 19.21 -7.89
CA TRP A 8 9.68 20.19 -7.19
C TRP A 8 9.89 20.02 -5.67
N CYS A 9 10.81 20.83 -5.12
CA CYS A 9 10.89 21.05 -3.68
C CYS A 9 9.84 22.08 -3.28
N PHE A 10 8.83 21.66 -2.52
CA PHE A 10 7.99 22.59 -1.78
C PHE A 10 8.74 23.08 -0.54
N ALA A 11 9.23 24.31 -0.60
CA ALA A 11 9.79 25.01 0.54
C ALA A 11 8.65 25.65 1.34
N TRP A 12 8.40 25.20 2.55
CA TRP A 12 7.55 25.88 3.51
C TRP A 12 8.35 26.98 4.21
N ILE A 13 7.91 28.20 4.04
CA ILE A 13 8.44 29.38 4.72
C ILE A 13 7.81 29.43 6.12
N LEU A 14 8.62 29.21 7.13
CA LEU A 14 8.28 29.47 8.53
C LEU A 14 8.38 30.97 8.80
N THR A 15 7.25 31.64 8.98
CA THR A 15 7.20 32.96 9.61
C THR A 15 6.98 32.81 11.11
N SER A 16 8.02 33.06 11.86
CA SER A 16 7.95 33.18 13.32
C SER A 16 7.37 34.54 13.70
N CYS A 17 6.33 34.57 14.53
CA CYS A 17 5.98 35.73 15.33
C CYS A 17 6.03 35.34 16.80
N ALA A 18 7.02 35.87 17.49
CA ALA A 18 7.11 35.82 18.94
C ALA A 18 6.21 36.90 19.56
N GLY A 19 5.50 36.54 20.60
CA GLY A 19 4.78 37.49 21.48
C GLY A 19 4.24 36.76 22.69
N ALA A 20 4.86 36.96 23.84
CA ALA A 20 4.33 36.68 25.19
C ALA A 20 4.31 38.00 25.99
N PRO A 21 3.80 38.05 27.23
CA PRO A 21 2.73 37.32 27.90
C PRO A 21 1.72 38.25 28.61
N ALA A 22 0.67 37.76 29.19
CA ALA A 22 0.21 38.12 30.55
C ALA A 22 -1.15 37.51 30.95
N ASP A 23 -1.18 37.05 32.16
CA ASP A 23 -2.25 37.07 33.15
C ASP A 23 -3.33 35.98 33.15
N GLY A 24 -3.33 35.33 34.31
CA GLY A 24 -4.14 34.26 34.79
C GLY A 24 -5.67 34.46 34.67
N GLU A 25 -6.27 33.43 34.18
CA GLU A 25 -7.67 33.12 34.47
C GLU A 25 -7.77 31.63 34.82
N THR A 26 -8.50 31.37 35.90
CA THR A 26 -8.78 30.07 36.47
C THR A 26 -9.37 29.11 35.44
N ALA A 27 -8.70 27.99 35.22
CA ALA A 27 -9.20 26.91 34.38
C ALA A 27 -10.54 26.38 34.91
N SER A 28 -11.62 26.78 34.26
CA SER A 28 -12.89 26.09 34.33
C SER A 28 -12.71 24.73 33.69
N ALA A 29 -12.93 23.65 34.44
CA ALA A 29 -12.94 22.30 33.90
C ALA A 29 -14.00 22.22 32.80
N ILE A 30 -13.56 22.14 31.56
CA ILE A 30 -14.43 21.80 30.44
C ILE A 30 -14.83 20.34 30.69
N GLN A 31 -16.09 20.14 31.10
CA GLN A 31 -16.72 18.83 30.99
C GLN A 31 -16.76 18.48 29.50
N VAL A 32 -15.86 17.58 29.07
CA VAL A 32 -15.96 16.90 27.79
C VAL A 32 -17.21 16.03 27.90
N ASN A 33 -18.32 16.52 27.35
CA ASN A 33 -19.52 15.74 27.14
C ASN A 33 -19.10 14.51 26.34
N GLY A 34 -19.59 13.33 26.77
CA GLY A 34 -19.19 12.03 26.26
C GLY A 34 -19.00 12.05 24.75
N THR A 35 -17.77 11.84 24.34
CA THR A 35 -17.42 11.56 22.94
C THR A 35 -18.24 10.35 22.54
N ASP A 36 -19.06 10.53 21.54
CA ASP A 36 -19.73 9.42 20.89
C ASP A 36 -18.64 8.47 20.36
N THR A 37 -18.40 7.37 21.09
CA THR A 37 -17.39 6.37 20.76
C THR A 37 -17.71 5.64 19.47
N SER A 38 -18.89 5.89 18.87
CA SER A 38 -19.31 5.34 17.57
C SER A 38 -18.57 5.94 16.38
N ASP A 39 -17.79 7.01 16.58
CA ASP A 39 -17.09 7.72 15.50
C ASP A 39 -15.57 7.48 15.46
N VAL A 40 -15.06 6.58 16.28
CA VAL A 40 -13.64 6.19 16.29
C VAL A 40 -13.44 4.99 15.36
N LEU A 41 -12.39 5.04 14.55
CA LEU A 41 -11.98 3.89 13.72
C LEU A 41 -11.55 2.72 14.61
N ILE A 42 -12.17 1.57 14.39
CA ILE A 42 -11.78 0.30 15.02
C ILE A 42 -11.28 -0.60 13.90
N HIS A 43 -10.03 -1.00 14.00
CA HIS A 43 -9.45 -1.94 13.04
C HIS A 43 -10.03 -3.34 13.22
N PRO A 44 -10.31 -4.07 12.14
CA PRO A 44 -10.67 -5.48 12.22
C PRO A 44 -9.62 -6.28 12.99
N GLU A 45 -10.03 -7.09 13.97
CA GLU A 45 -9.09 -7.88 14.80
C GLU A 45 -8.21 -8.82 13.96
N TRP A 46 -8.77 -9.35 12.87
CA TRP A 46 -8.04 -10.22 11.93
C TRP A 46 -6.89 -9.49 11.20
N SER A 47 -6.94 -8.15 11.10
CA SER A 47 -5.93 -7.36 10.38
C SER A 47 -4.66 -7.08 11.19
N LYS A 48 -4.65 -7.40 12.48
CA LYS A 48 -3.57 -7.05 13.40
C LYS A 48 -2.17 -7.51 13.00
N ASN A 49 -2.07 -8.62 12.31
CA ASN A 49 -0.82 -9.21 11.83
C ASN A 49 -0.89 -9.58 10.35
N ALA A 50 -1.84 -8.98 9.63
CA ALA A 50 -2.08 -9.30 8.24
C ALA A 50 -0.97 -8.79 7.32
N VAL A 51 -0.70 -9.57 6.29
CA VAL A 51 0.22 -9.30 5.18
C VAL A 51 -0.58 -9.22 3.88
N ILE A 52 -0.29 -8.20 3.06
CA ILE A 52 -0.99 -7.95 1.80
C ILE A 52 -0.23 -8.58 0.63
N TYR A 53 -0.97 -9.21 -0.28
CA TYR A 53 -0.48 -9.65 -1.58
C TYR A 53 -1.19 -8.89 -2.69
N GLU A 54 -0.46 -8.11 -3.45
CA GLU A 54 -0.99 -7.38 -4.60
C GLU A 54 -0.98 -8.27 -5.84
N MET A 55 -2.16 -8.50 -6.42
CA MET A 55 -2.38 -9.35 -7.58
C MET A 55 -2.92 -8.59 -8.78
N ASN A 56 -2.17 -8.55 -9.86
CA ASN A 56 -2.69 -8.15 -11.17
C ASN A 56 -3.30 -9.37 -11.88
N VAL A 57 -4.62 -9.52 -11.84
CA VAL A 57 -5.34 -10.66 -12.44
C VAL A 57 -4.96 -10.87 -13.90
N ARG A 58 -4.86 -9.77 -14.67
CA ARG A 58 -4.50 -9.78 -16.09
C ARG A 58 -3.12 -10.40 -16.35
N GLN A 59 -2.18 -10.22 -15.41
CA GLN A 59 -0.77 -10.59 -15.60
C GLN A 59 -0.34 -11.78 -14.74
N HIS A 60 -1.18 -12.19 -13.79
CA HIS A 60 -0.87 -13.27 -12.85
C HIS A 60 -0.63 -14.61 -13.55
N SER A 61 -1.35 -14.87 -14.63
CA SER A 61 -1.24 -16.11 -15.38
C SER A 61 -1.23 -15.86 -16.90
N PRO A 62 -0.81 -16.85 -17.71
CA PRO A 62 -0.96 -16.76 -19.16
C PRO A 62 -2.42 -16.56 -19.60
N GLN A 63 -3.40 -17.11 -18.88
CA GLN A 63 -4.82 -16.91 -19.12
C GLN A 63 -5.27 -15.50 -18.77
N GLY A 64 -4.75 -14.92 -17.67
CA GLY A 64 -5.07 -13.58 -17.19
C GLY A 64 -6.50 -13.45 -16.71
N ASN A 65 -7.02 -14.48 -16.04
CA ASN A 65 -8.39 -14.49 -15.53
C ASN A 65 -8.47 -15.03 -14.09
N LEU A 66 -9.61 -14.80 -13.46
CA LEU A 66 -9.85 -15.15 -12.05
C LEU A 66 -9.75 -16.66 -11.79
N LYS A 67 -10.22 -17.48 -12.71
CA LYS A 67 -10.16 -18.94 -12.57
C LYS A 67 -8.73 -19.46 -12.48
N ALA A 68 -7.83 -18.91 -13.28
CA ALA A 68 -6.41 -19.27 -13.22
C ALA A 68 -5.74 -18.68 -11.98
N ALA A 69 -6.12 -17.47 -11.56
CA ALA A 69 -5.64 -16.85 -10.32
C ALA A 69 -6.11 -17.63 -9.08
N GLN A 70 -7.37 -18.08 -9.05
CA GLN A 70 -7.93 -18.89 -7.97
C GLN A 70 -7.15 -20.19 -7.73
N ALA A 71 -6.68 -20.83 -8.80
CA ALA A 71 -5.89 -22.06 -8.69
C ALA A 71 -4.56 -21.87 -7.93
N ASP A 72 -4.08 -20.63 -7.83
CA ASP A 72 -2.82 -20.29 -7.16
C ASP A 72 -3.00 -19.82 -5.68
N LEU A 73 -4.24 -19.62 -5.22
CA LEU A 73 -4.53 -19.18 -3.85
C LEU A 73 -3.87 -20.06 -2.77
N PRO A 74 -3.83 -21.42 -2.90
CA PRO A 74 -3.15 -22.24 -1.89
C PRO A 74 -1.65 -21.91 -1.75
N ARG A 75 -0.94 -21.61 -2.84
CA ARG A 75 0.46 -21.20 -2.81
C ARG A 75 0.61 -19.82 -2.15
N ILE A 76 -0.30 -18.89 -2.44
CA ILE A 76 -0.33 -17.55 -1.84
C ILE A 76 -0.56 -17.66 -0.33
N LYS A 77 -1.46 -18.54 0.10
CA LYS A 77 -1.64 -18.84 1.54
C LYS A 77 -0.39 -19.46 2.16
N GLU A 78 0.29 -20.37 1.47
CA GLU A 78 1.56 -20.95 1.95
C GLU A 78 2.66 -19.90 2.10
N LEU A 79 2.63 -18.81 1.31
CA LEU A 79 3.51 -17.65 1.45
C LEU A 79 3.26 -16.88 2.76
N GLY A 80 2.15 -17.13 3.47
CA GLY A 80 1.76 -16.42 4.68
C GLY A 80 0.97 -15.14 4.41
N ILE A 81 0.15 -15.14 3.37
CA ILE A 81 -0.69 -13.99 3.01
C ILE A 81 -2.06 -14.07 3.70
N ASP A 82 -2.56 -12.92 4.11
CA ASP A 82 -3.86 -12.77 4.77
C ASP A 82 -4.83 -11.94 3.93
N ILE A 83 -4.34 -11.00 3.13
CA ILE A 83 -5.15 -10.14 2.26
C ILE A 83 -4.67 -10.27 0.82
N VAL A 84 -5.57 -10.67 -0.08
CA VAL A 84 -5.33 -10.58 -1.53
C VAL A 84 -5.96 -9.28 -2.03
N TRP A 85 -5.12 -8.33 -2.43
CA TRP A 85 -5.55 -7.12 -3.10
C TRP A 85 -5.54 -7.37 -4.61
N LEU A 86 -6.72 -7.38 -5.22
CA LEU A 86 -6.87 -7.42 -6.67
C LEU A 86 -6.75 -6.01 -7.25
N MET A 87 -5.80 -5.78 -8.14
CA MET A 87 -5.75 -4.56 -8.95
C MET A 87 -7.09 -4.38 -9.70
N PRO A 88 -7.40 -3.18 -10.26
CA PRO A 88 -8.76 -2.88 -10.70
C PRO A 88 -9.40 -3.99 -11.54
N VAL A 89 -10.58 -4.43 -11.12
CA VAL A 89 -11.33 -5.54 -11.73
C VAL A 89 -12.44 -5.08 -12.66
N HIS A 90 -12.62 -3.77 -12.81
CA HIS A 90 -13.66 -3.14 -13.61
C HIS A 90 -13.34 -3.23 -15.12
N PRO A 91 -14.37 -3.16 -16.01
CA PRO A 91 -14.14 -2.99 -17.44
C PRO A 91 -13.33 -1.72 -17.72
N ILE A 92 -12.43 -1.81 -18.70
CA ILE A 92 -11.52 -0.72 -19.07
C ILE A 92 -12.14 0.10 -20.20
N GLY A 93 -12.06 1.44 -20.12
CA GLY A 93 -12.51 2.35 -21.17
C GLY A 93 -11.76 2.18 -22.50
N GLU A 94 -12.40 2.61 -23.57
CA GLU A 94 -11.87 2.50 -24.93
C GLU A 94 -11.53 3.88 -25.53
N VAL A 95 -12.20 4.92 -25.06
CA VAL A 95 -11.97 6.29 -25.53
C VAL A 95 -10.68 6.83 -24.91
N ASN A 96 -9.82 7.38 -25.73
CA ASN A 96 -8.48 7.90 -25.36
C ASN A 96 -7.57 6.85 -24.71
N ARG A 97 -7.83 5.56 -24.95
CA ARG A 97 -7.06 4.45 -24.37
C ARG A 97 -5.56 4.63 -24.62
N LYS A 98 -4.78 4.51 -23.56
CA LYS A 98 -3.32 4.49 -23.64
C LYS A 98 -2.78 3.11 -24.03
N GLY A 99 -1.61 3.09 -24.65
CA GLY A 99 -0.92 1.85 -25.00
C GLY A 99 0.50 2.09 -25.48
N GLY A 100 1.37 1.11 -25.25
CA GLY A 100 2.78 1.14 -25.65
C GLY A 100 3.74 1.69 -24.61
N GLU A 101 5.03 1.54 -24.89
CA GLU A 101 6.13 1.84 -23.96
C GLU A 101 6.62 3.29 -24.06
N ASN A 102 6.13 4.06 -25.04
CA ASN A 102 6.67 5.39 -25.33
C ASN A 102 5.85 6.49 -24.62
N LYS A 103 6.44 7.12 -23.63
CA LYS A 103 5.85 8.21 -22.84
C LYS A 103 5.39 9.43 -23.67
N ASP A 104 5.81 9.57 -24.90
CA ASP A 104 5.52 10.74 -25.74
C ASP A 104 4.30 10.55 -26.66
N ASN A 105 3.73 9.36 -26.77
CA ASN A 105 2.53 9.10 -27.58
C ASN A 105 1.75 7.87 -27.08
N TYR A 106 0.98 8.08 -26.03
CA TYR A 106 0.27 7.01 -25.35
C TYR A 106 -1.03 6.55 -26.00
N LEU A 107 -1.65 7.36 -26.87
CA LEU A 107 -2.95 7.02 -27.41
C LEU A 107 -2.85 5.85 -28.38
N VAL A 108 -3.66 4.86 -28.14
CA VAL A 108 -3.74 3.66 -28.96
C VAL A 108 -4.20 4.00 -30.36
N GLN A 109 -3.43 3.58 -31.36
CA GLN A 109 -3.82 3.68 -32.76
C GLN A 109 -4.74 2.51 -33.14
N PRO A 110 -5.61 2.69 -34.14
CA PRO A 110 -6.45 1.59 -34.67
C PRO A 110 -5.62 0.33 -34.99
N GLY A 111 -6.01 -0.80 -34.44
CA GLY A 111 -5.30 -2.08 -34.59
C GLY A 111 -4.24 -2.39 -33.53
N SER A 112 -4.08 -1.55 -32.50
CA SER A 112 -3.24 -1.86 -31.35
C SER A 112 -3.81 -3.02 -30.53
N THR A 113 -2.91 -3.80 -29.91
CA THR A 113 -3.23 -4.87 -28.96
C THR A 113 -3.25 -4.42 -27.52
N SER A 114 -3.07 -3.12 -27.26
CA SER A 114 -3.13 -2.59 -25.90
C SER A 114 -4.50 -2.79 -25.27
N LEU A 115 -4.51 -3.25 -24.04
CA LEU A 115 -5.72 -3.38 -23.21
C LEU A 115 -6.06 -2.11 -22.43
N GLY A 116 -5.17 -1.11 -22.46
CA GLY A 116 -5.33 0.15 -21.72
C GLY A 116 -4.99 0.03 -20.23
N SER A 117 -5.16 1.16 -19.56
CA SER A 117 -4.94 1.26 -18.11
C SER A 117 -6.06 0.54 -17.35
N PRO A 118 -5.77 -0.35 -16.41
CA PRO A 118 -6.78 -0.91 -15.51
C PRO A 118 -7.43 0.17 -14.64
N TYR A 119 -6.78 1.32 -14.48
CA TYR A 119 -7.29 2.47 -13.75
C TYR A 119 -8.26 3.37 -14.56
N SER A 120 -8.54 3.03 -15.81
CA SER A 120 -9.57 3.70 -16.63
C SER A 120 -10.90 2.93 -16.50
N ALA A 121 -11.54 3.03 -15.33
CA ALA A 121 -12.76 2.29 -15.01
C ALA A 121 -13.95 2.77 -15.86
N LYS A 122 -14.60 1.83 -16.58
CA LYS A 122 -15.76 2.11 -17.42
C LYS A 122 -17.10 1.96 -16.70
N ASP A 123 -17.18 0.99 -15.78
CA ASP A 123 -18.39 0.72 -14.98
C ASP A 123 -18.00 0.17 -13.61
N TYR A 124 -18.34 0.92 -12.57
CA TYR A 124 -18.03 0.55 -11.19
C TYR A 124 -18.83 -0.67 -10.67
N LYS A 125 -19.93 -1.04 -11.32
CA LYS A 125 -20.76 -2.18 -10.95
C LYS A 125 -20.68 -3.33 -11.96
N ALA A 126 -19.59 -3.41 -12.72
CA ALA A 126 -19.35 -4.49 -13.66
C ALA A 126 -17.97 -5.11 -13.44
N LEU A 127 -17.89 -6.41 -13.67
CA LEU A 127 -16.64 -7.14 -13.75
C LEU A 127 -16.07 -7.05 -15.16
N ASN A 128 -14.76 -6.90 -15.29
CA ASN A 128 -14.07 -6.96 -16.56
C ASN A 128 -14.30 -8.33 -17.23
N PRO A 129 -14.90 -8.38 -18.43
CA PRO A 129 -15.22 -9.64 -19.10
C PRO A 129 -13.99 -10.48 -19.43
N ASP A 130 -12.80 -9.88 -19.55
CA ASP A 130 -11.55 -10.62 -19.77
C ASP A 130 -11.12 -11.41 -18.52
N TYR A 131 -11.64 -11.05 -17.34
CA TYR A 131 -11.30 -11.73 -16.08
C TYR A 131 -12.23 -12.89 -15.75
N GLY A 132 -13.38 -12.98 -16.41
CA GLY A 132 -14.35 -14.06 -16.23
C GLY A 132 -15.78 -13.58 -16.02
N THR A 133 -16.60 -14.41 -15.42
CA THR A 133 -17.99 -14.14 -15.07
C THR A 133 -18.11 -13.76 -13.59
N TRP A 134 -19.30 -13.32 -13.17
CA TRP A 134 -19.60 -13.10 -11.76
C TRP A 134 -19.45 -14.37 -10.93
N GLU A 135 -19.81 -15.53 -11.48
CA GLU A 135 -19.61 -16.82 -10.81
C GLU A 135 -18.12 -17.14 -10.62
N ASP A 136 -17.25 -16.74 -11.54
CA ASP A 136 -15.80 -16.88 -11.40
C ASP A 136 -15.26 -15.95 -10.31
N PHE A 137 -15.79 -14.72 -10.21
CA PHE A 137 -15.42 -13.76 -9.17
C PHE A 137 -15.86 -14.23 -7.77
N ASP A 138 -17.13 -14.58 -7.62
CA ASP A 138 -17.68 -15.05 -6.34
C ASP A 138 -17.00 -16.37 -5.90
N SER A 139 -16.67 -17.25 -6.86
CA SER A 139 -15.89 -18.46 -6.59
C SER A 139 -14.46 -18.14 -6.11
N PHE A 140 -13.82 -17.10 -6.67
CA PHE A 140 -12.51 -16.66 -6.24
C PHE A 140 -12.55 -16.13 -4.79
N VAL A 141 -13.51 -15.27 -4.47
CA VAL A 141 -13.70 -14.73 -3.11
C VAL A 141 -13.96 -15.85 -2.12
N ALA A 142 -14.91 -16.74 -2.43
CA ALA A 142 -15.21 -17.89 -1.57
C ALA A 142 -13.99 -18.80 -1.35
N ALA A 143 -13.19 -19.07 -2.40
CA ALA A 143 -11.98 -19.87 -2.28
C ALA A 143 -10.88 -19.22 -1.45
N ALA A 144 -10.77 -17.88 -1.49
CA ALA A 144 -9.87 -17.14 -0.61
C ALA A 144 -10.34 -17.22 0.86
N HIS A 145 -11.64 -17.05 1.11
CA HIS A 145 -12.24 -17.18 2.44
C HIS A 145 -12.10 -18.59 3.02
N ASP A 146 -12.26 -19.63 2.20
CA ASP A 146 -12.03 -21.03 2.61
C ASP A 146 -10.57 -21.30 3.05
N LEU A 147 -9.64 -20.49 2.57
CA LEU A 147 -8.23 -20.48 2.97
C LEU A 147 -7.91 -19.45 4.07
N GLU A 148 -8.94 -18.88 4.70
CA GLU A 148 -8.78 -17.82 5.71
C GLU A 148 -7.97 -16.62 5.19
N MET A 149 -8.18 -16.24 3.94
CA MET A 149 -7.67 -15.00 3.34
C MET A 149 -8.82 -14.06 3.04
N LYS A 150 -8.55 -12.77 3.15
CA LYS A 150 -9.46 -11.67 2.81
C LYS A 150 -9.20 -11.19 1.38
N VAL A 151 -10.24 -10.68 0.73
CA VAL A 151 -10.15 -10.13 -0.62
C VAL A 151 -10.55 -8.67 -0.61
N ILE A 152 -9.64 -7.79 -1.05
CA ILE A 152 -9.94 -6.39 -1.30
C ILE A 152 -9.74 -6.09 -2.77
N ILE A 153 -10.51 -5.14 -3.31
CA ILE A 153 -10.34 -4.70 -4.70
C ILE A 153 -9.81 -3.27 -4.77
N ASP A 154 -9.10 -2.97 -5.85
CA ASP A 154 -8.64 -1.63 -6.13
C ASP A 154 -9.80 -0.75 -6.57
N TRP A 155 -9.92 0.44 -5.95
CA TRP A 155 -11.02 1.36 -6.18
C TRP A 155 -10.52 2.71 -6.68
N VAL A 156 -10.81 2.99 -7.93
CA VAL A 156 -10.39 4.22 -8.61
C VAL A 156 -11.45 5.29 -8.43
N ALA A 157 -11.44 6.03 -7.31
CA ALA A 157 -12.48 6.99 -7.00
C ALA A 157 -12.27 8.36 -7.66
N ASN A 158 -11.03 8.75 -7.98
CA ASN A 158 -10.73 10.10 -8.47
C ASN A 158 -11.26 10.39 -9.88
N HIS A 159 -11.33 9.38 -10.75
CA HIS A 159 -11.64 9.53 -12.17
C HIS A 159 -12.27 8.25 -12.74
N THR A 160 -12.81 8.35 -13.94
CA THR A 160 -13.34 7.20 -14.71
C THR A 160 -12.76 7.19 -16.12
N ALA A 161 -13.12 6.21 -16.93
CA ALA A 161 -12.94 6.29 -18.37
C ALA A 161 -13.80 7.42 -18.98
N PHE A 162 -13.39 7.96 -20.15
CA PHE A 162 -14.19 8.93 -20.89
C PHE A 162 -15.51 8.37 -21.44
N ASP A 163 -15.56 7.04 -21.65
CA ASP A 163 -16.75 6.30 -22.07
C ASP A 163 -17.38 5.50 -20.94
N ALA A 164 -17.21 5.96 -19.70
CA ALA A 164 -17.83 5.36 -18.53
C ALA A 164 -19.37 5.43 -18.64
N VAL A 165 -20.08 4.48 -18.01
CA VAL A 165 -21.54 4.45 -18.01
C VAL A 165 -22.16 5.73 -17.47
N TRP A 166 -21.52 6.39 -16.51
CA TRP A 166 -21.95 7.68 -15.97
C TRP A 166 -21.89 8.82 -16.99
N THR A 167 -21.10 8.73 -18.05
CA THR A 167 -21.07 9.75 -19.12
C THR A 167 -22.21 9.62 -20.10
N GLN A 168 -23.04 8.56 -20.01
CA GLN A 168 -24.07 8.24 -21.00
C GLN A 168 -25.42 8.89 -20.70
N ASP A 169 -25.61 9.49 -19.54
CA ASP A 169 -26.85 10.19 -19.17
C ASP A 169 -26.57 11.56 -18.52
N SER A 170 -27.62 12.40 -18.48
CA SER A 170 -27.48 13.78 -17.98
C SER A 170 -27.20 13.88 -16.48
N THR A 171 -27.59 12.89 -15.69
CA THR A 171 -27.31 12.87 -14.25
C THR A 171 -25.86 12.56 -14.02
N GLY A 172 -25.37 11.51 -14.64
CA GLY A 172 -23.97 11.10 -14.53
C GLY A 172 -23.01 12.13 -15.10
N LEU A 173 -23.36 12.84 -16.18
CA LEU A 173 -22.55 13.96 -16.70
C LEU A 173 -22.33 15.06 -15.64
N GLY A 174 -23.26 15.26 -14.72
CA GLY A 174 -23.13 16.21 -13.61
C GLY A 174 -22.03 15.85 -12.60
N TYR A 175 -21.51 14.62 -12.63
CA TYR A 175 -20.43 14.17 -11.73
C TYR A 175 -19.04 14.60 -12.18
N TYR A 176 -18.89 15.11 -13.42
CA TYR A 176 -17.59 15.39 -14.02
C TYR A 176 -17.21 16.86 -13.98
N LEU A 177 -15.90 17.10 -13.94
CA LEU A 177 -15.34 18.43 -14.18
C LEU A 177 -15.46 18.75 -15.66
N LEU A 178 -16.15 19.85 -15.99
CA LEU A 178 -16.40 20.30 -17.35
C LEU A 178 -15.62 21.60 -17.63
N ASP A 179 -15.19 21.78 -18.90
CA ASP A 179 -14.68 23.06 -19.36
C ASP A 179 -15.80 24.06 -19.72
N GLU A 180 -15.42 25.26 -20.19
CA GLU A 180 -16.37 26.32 -20.58
C GLU A 180 -17.30 25.91 -21.75
N ASP A 181 -16.88 24.94 -22.56
CA ASP A 181 -17.64 24.36 -23.66
C ASP A 181 -18.53 23.15 -23.22
N GLY A 182 -18.49 22.79 -21.95
CA GLY A 182 -19.23 21.65 -21.40
C GLY A 182 -18.60 20.28 -21.70
N LYS A 183 -17.32 20.24 -22.04
CA LYS A 183 -16.59 18.97 -22.29
C LYS A 183 -15.91 18.49 -21.01
N ILE A 184 -15.99 17.17 -20.79
CA ILE A 184 -15.32 16.50 -19.67
C ILE A 184 -13.80 16.69 -19.78
N GLN A 185 -13.19 17.06 -18.64
CA GLN A 185 -11.76 17.31 -18.53
C GLN A 185 -11.01 16.09 -17.97
N PRO A 186 -9.77 15.84 -18.40
CA PRO A 186 -8.87 14.92 -17.70
C PRO A 186 -8.36 15.58 -16.40
N PRO A 187 -7.75 14.80 -15.48
CA PRO A 187 -7.11 15.32 -14.28
C PRO A 187 -6.03 16.34 -14.59
N THR A 188 -6.15 17.53 -14.01
CA THR A 188 -5.19 18.62 -14.25
C THR A 188 -3.85 18.35 -13.59
N GLY A 189 -2.76 18.77 -14.25
CA GLY A 189 -1.39 18.62 -13.72
C GLY A 189 -0.84 17.19 -13.79
N THR A 190 -1.51 16.31 -14.52
CA THR A 190 -1.07 14.93 -14.77
C THR A 190 -0.96 14.68 -16.27
N ASP A 191 -0.34 13.56 -16.65
CA ASP A 191 -0.34 13.04 -18.02
C ASP A 191 -1.47 12.00 -18.27
N TRP A 192 -2.48 11.96 -17.39
CA TRP A 192 -3.58 11.00 -17.41
C TRP A 192 -4.69 11.43 -18.40
N VAL A 193 -4.33 11.46 -19.69
CA VAL A 193 -5.24 11.93 -20.77
C VAL A 193 -6.29 10.90 -21.17
N ASP A 194 -6.22 9.70 -20.64
CA ASP A 194 -7.12 8.57 -20.90
C ASP A 194 -8.27 8.44 -19.89
N VAL A 195 -8.34 9.34 -18.93
CA VAL A 195 -9.36 9.32 -17.87
C VAL A 195 -10.04 10.68 -17.67
N ALA A 196 -11.27 10.64 -17.21
CA ALA A 196 -12.20 11.74 -17.01
C ALA A 196 -12.29 12.11 -15.53
N GLN A 197 -11.97 13.36 -15.19
CA GLN A 197 -11.94 13.85 -13.82
C GLN A 197 -13.34 13.98 -13.23
N LEU A 198 -13.57 13.39 -12.06
CA LEU A 198 -14.79 13.60 -11.27
C LEU A 198 -14.70 14.92 -10.47
N ASP A 199 -15.82 15.61 -10.34
CA ASP A 199 -15.93 16.89 -9.64
C ASP A 199 -16.24 16.66 -8.15
N TRP A 200 -15.20 16.37 -7.40
CA TRP A 200 -15.28 16.14 -5.96
C TRP A 200 -15.57 17.41 -5.14
N GLU A 201 -15.29 18.60 -5.67
CA GLU A 201 -15.58 19.86 -4.97
C GLU A 201 -17.08 20.05 -4.77
N ARG A 202 -17.89 19.63 -5.75
CA ARG A 202 -19.36 19.66 -5.69
C ARG A 202 -19.98 18.28 -5.45
N GLY A 203 -19.20 17.29 -5.06
CA GLY A 203 -19.58 15.88 -5.05
C GLY A 203 -20.82 15.56 -4.20
N GLU A 204 -21.08 16.30 -3.12
CA GLU A 204 -22.29 16.14 -2.34
C GLU A 204 -23.51 16.79 -3.05
N GLU A 205 -23.34 17.96 -3.64
CA GLU A 205 -24.41 18.72 -4.30
C GLU A 205 -24.84 18.09 -5.63
N ASN A 206 -23.88 17.57 -6.41
CA ASN A 206 -24.15 16.95 -7.72
C ASN A 206 -24.58 15.48 -7.62
N GLY A 207 -24.56 14.86 -6.42
CA GLY A 207 -24.98 13.49 -6.19
C GLY A 207 -23.85 12.45 -6.36
N LEU A 208 -22.61 12.86 -6.68
CA LEU A 208 -21.47 11.97 -6.85
C LEU A 208 -21.19 11.12 -5.59
N TYR A 209 -21.28 11.74 -4.38
CA TYR A 209 -21.08 11.01 -3.12
C TYR A 209 -22.02 9.82 -2.99
N ALA A 210 -23.31 10.02 -3.30
CA ALA A 210 -24.31 8.96 -3.21
C ALA A 210 -24.09 7.87 -4.28
N ALA A 211 -23.75 8.26 -5.51
CA ALA A 211 -23.50 7.33 -6.60
C ALA A 211 -22.24 6.47 -6.34
N MET A 212 -21.17 7.07 -5.80
CA MET A 212 -19.93 6.36 -5.47
C MET A 212 -20.11 5.45 -4.24
N GLU A 213 -20.82 5.90 -3.20
CA GLU A 213 -21.20 5.09 -2.04
C GLU A 213 -22.01 3.85 -2.46
N ASP A 214 -23.02 4.04 -3.32
CA ASP A 214 -23.83 2.94 -3.85
C ASP A 214 -23.01 1.95 -4.69
N ALA A 215 -22.04 2.45 -5.45
CA ALA A 215 -21.13 1.59 -6.20
C ALA A 215 -20.19 0.76 -5.30
N MET A 216 -19.61 1.37 -4.24
CA MET A 216 -18.75 0.64 -3.29
C MET A 216 -19.54 -0.36 -2.46
N THR A 217 -20.71 0.04 -1.94
CA THR A 217 -21.54 -0.86 -1.13
C THR A 217 -22.06 -2.07 -1.92
N PHE A 218 -22.23 -1.95 -3.24
CA PHE A 218 -22.60 -3.07 -4.11
C PHE A 218 -21.60 -4.23 -4.01
N TRP A 219 -20.31 -3.97 -4.06
CA TRP A 219 -19.29 -5.03 -4.04
C TRP A 219 -19.22 -5.78 -2.70
N VAL A 220 -19.34 -5.06 -1.59
CA VAL A 220 -19.34 -5.69 -0.26
C VAL A 220 -20.63 -6.46 -0.02
N ARG A 221 -21.79 -5.90 -0.40
CA ARG A 221 -23.08 -6.52 -0.15
C ARG A 221 -23.37 -7.71 -1.05
N ASP A 222 -23.05 -7.60 -2.35
CA ASP A 222 -23.52 -8.56 -3.37
C ASP A 222 -22.42 -9.55 -3.77
N HIS A 223 -21.14 -9.24 -3.49
CA HIS A 223 -19.97 -10.05 -3.88
C HIS A 223 -19.03 -10.39 -2.73
N ASP A 224 -19.42 -10.10 -1.49
CA ASP A 224 -18.77 -10.55 -0.24
C ASP A 224 -17.26 -10.22 -0.16
N ILE A 225 -16.82 -9.10 -0.76
CA ILE A 225 -15.43 -8.64 -0.61
C ILE A 225 -15.23 -7.99 0.77
N ASP A 226 -14.00 -8.05 1.28
CA ASP A 226 -13.65 -7.60 2.63
C ASP A 226 -13.22 -6.12 2.68
N GLY A 227 -13.13 -5.44 1.56
CA GLY A 227 -12.77 -4.02 1.54
C GLY A 227 -12.13 -3.53 0.25
N PHE A 228 -11.36 -2.43 0.38
CA PHE A 228 -10.84 -1.71 -0.76
C PHE A 228 -9.41 -1.19 -0.54
N ARG A 229 -8.62 -1.17 -1.61
CA ARG A 229 -7.49 -0.25 -1.77
C ARG A 229 -7.96 0.92 -2.60
N CYS A 230 -7.89 2.12 -2.09
CA CYS A 230 -8.40 3.32 -2.75
C CYS A 230 -7.27 4.08 -3.44
N ASP A 231 -7.34 4.08 -4.78
CA ASP A 231 -6.39 4.74 -5.68
C ASP A 231 -6.38 6.26 -5.47
N VAL A 232 -5.17 6.86 -5.42
CA VAL A 232 -4.91 8.30 -5.18
C VAL A 232 -5.89 8.93 -4.18
N ALA A 233 -6.10 8.27 -3.05
CA ALA A 233 -7.11 8.63 -2.05
C ALA A 233 -7.00 10.07 -1.55
N MET A 234 -5.79 10.67 -1.58
CA MET A 234 -5.55 12.06 -1.23
C MET A 234 -6.23 13.08 -2.17
N LYS A 235 -6.66 12.65 -3.37
CA LYS A 235 -7.38 13.52 -4.31
C LYS A 235 -8.90 13.53 -4.11
N VAL A 236 -9.40 12.70 -3.21
CA VAL A 236 -10.81 12.57 -2.87
C VAL A 236 -11.03 13.08 -1.45
N PRO A 237 -12.07 13.91 -1.19
CA PRO A 237 -12.24 14.52 0.12
C PRO A 237 -12.39 13.53 1.27
N THR A 238 -11.65 13.73 2.37
CA THR A 238 -11.76 12.92 3.59
C THR A 238 -13.20 12.78 4.12
N PRO A 239 -14.07 13.81 4.07
CA PRO A 239 -15.49 13.66 4.44
C PRO A 239 -16.25 12.59 3.64
N PHE A 240 -15.93 12.42 2.34
CA PHE A 240 -16.48 11.33 1.54
C PHE A 240 -15.99 9.96 2.05
N TRP A 241 -14.69 9.81 2.29
CA TRP A 241 -14.14 8.56 2.82
C TRP A 241 -14.74 8.19 4.17
N ASN A 242 -14.91 9.16 5.08
CA ASN A 242 -15.58 8.96 6.36
C ASN A 242 -17.04 8.54 6.19
N ARG A 243 -17.74 9.10 5.22
CA ARG A 243 -19.14 8.75 4.90
C ARG A 243 -19.24 7.33 4.37
N VAL A 244 -18.42 6.97 3.38
CA VAL A 244 -18.48 5.64 2.76
C VAL A 244 -18.07 4.55 3.74
N ARG A 245 -17.04 4.80 4.60
CA ARG A 245 -16.65 3.86 5.65
C ARG A 245 -17.82 3.49 6.54
N ARG A 246 -18.59 4.48 7.02
CA ARG A 246 -19.80 4.24 7.83
C ARG A 246 -20.89 3.48 7.08
N ALA A 247 -21.00 3.64 5.76
CA ALA A 247 -21.95 2.89 4.96
C ALA A 247 -21.54 1.43 4.81
N LEU A 248 -20.26 1.18 4.57
CA LEU A 248 -19.69 -0.15 4.44
C LEU A 248 -19.75 -0.94 5.75
N GLU A 249 -19.44 -0.34 6.89
CA GLU A 249 -19.49 -0.98 8.21
C GLU A 249 -20.90 -1.44 8.62
N LYS A 250 -21.95 -0.89 8.04
CA LYS A 250 -23.31 -1.38 8.26
C LYS A 250 -23.59 -2.70 7.54
N ILE A 251 -22.81 -3.02 6.52
CA ILE A 251 -22.91 -4.24 5.72
C ILE A 251 -21.93 -5.25 6.26
N GLU A 252 -20.65 -4.85 6.34
CA GLU A 252 -19.54 -5.64 6.87
C GLU A 252 -18.80 -4.83 7.94
N PRO A 253 -19.06 -5.11 9.25
CA PRO A 253 -18.43 -4.36 10.35
C PRO A 253 -16.90 -4.47 10.38
N GLU A 254 -16.34 -5.52 9.81
CA GLU A 254 -14.90 -5.75 9.73
C GLU A 254 -14.31 -5.38 8.36
N VAL A 255 -14.95 -4.46 7.61
CA VAL A 255 -14.43 -3.98 6.33
C VAL A 255 -13.06 -3.34 6.50
N PHE A 256 -12.14 -3.62 5.58
CA PHE A 256 -10.78 -3.08 5.60
C PHE A 256 -10.57 -2.05 4.49
N MET A 257 -9.96 -0.92 4.83
CA MET A 257 -9.72 0.18 3.89
C MET A 257 -8.23 0.55 3.87
N LEU A 258 -7.61 0.48 2.70
CA LEU A 258 -6.23 0.89 2.43
C LEU A 258 -6.22 2.13 1.52
N ALA A 259 -5.61 3.23 1.97
CA ALA A 259 -5.45 4.46 1.18
C ALA A 259 -4.10 4.49 0.45
N GLU A 260 -4.12 4.73 -0.85
CA GLU A 260 -2.93 5.27 -1.50
C GLU A 260 -2.84 6.77 -1.21
N ALA A 261 -2.27 7.08 -0.06
CA ALA A 261 -2.13 8.42 0.49
C ALA A 261 -1.14 8.42 1.67
N GLU A 262 -0.70 9.60 2.09
CA GLU A 262 0.08 9.81 3.31
C GLU A 262 -0.55 10.93 4.18
N GLU A 263 -1.88 10.93 4.27
CA GLU A 263 -2.66 11.92 5.00
C GLU A 263 -3.06 11.38 6.38
N PRO A 264 -2.54 11.94 7.50
CA PRO A 264 -2.84 11.45 8.86
C PRO A 264 -4.34 11.47 9.20
N GLU A 265 -5.08 12.45 8.69
CA GLU A 265 -6.53 12.59 8.91
C GLU A 265 -7.36 11.44 8.31
N HIS A 266 -6.83 10.71 7.34
CA HIS A 266 -7.46 9.50 6.83
C HIS A 266 -7.59 8.41 7.90
N HIS A 267 -6.67 8.37 8.85
CA HIS A 267 -6.66 7.39 9.94
C HIS A 267 -7.56 7.76 11.13
N GLU A 268 -8.20 8.93 11.13
CA GLU A 268 -9.16 9.29 12.17
C GLU A 268 -10.42 8.44 12.11
N ARG A 269 -10.89 8.12 10.87
CA ARG A 269 -12.15 7.41 10.70
C ARG A 269 -12.23 6.48 9.48
N ALA A 270 -11.57 6.80 8.36
CA ALA A 270 -11.85 6.17 7.08
C ALA A 270 -11.00 4.93 6.80
N PHE A 271 -9.69 5.01 7.04
CA PHE A 271 -8.73 4.03 6.55
C PHE A 271 -7.97 3.34 7.66
N ASP A 272 -7.92 2.03 7.60
CA ASP A 272 -7.10 1.20 8.48
C ASP A 272 -5.62 1.37 8.15
N ALA A 273 -5.30 1.37 6.86
CA ALA A 273 -3.94 1.45 6.37
C ALA A 273 -3.75 2.57 5.35
N SER A 274 -2.52 3.09 5.27
CA SER A 274 -2.08 3.98 4.19
C SER A 274 -0.66 3.66 3.77
N TYR A 275 -0.27 4.10 2.59
CA TYR A 275 1.07 3.87 2.05
C TYR A 275 2.15 4.59 2.86
N ALA A 276 3.31 3.98 3.01
CA ALA A 276 4.53 4.61 3.53
C ALA A 276 5.46 4.99 2.37
N TRP A 277 5.02 5.92 1.52
CA TRP A 277 5.77 6.33 0.32
C TRP A 277 7.11 6.98 0.67
N GLU A 278 7.14 7.88 1.68
CA GLU A 278 8.39 8.50 2.13
C GLU A 278 9.40 7.43 2.55
N PHE A 279 8.94 6.41 3.30
CA PHE A 279 9.80 5.28 3.69
C PHE A 279 10.32 4.50 2.48
N HIS A 280 9.43 4.20 1.52
CA HIS A 280 9.82 3.53 0.27
C HIS A 280 10.89 4.32 -0.49
N HIS A 281 10.74 5.64 -0.62
CA HIS A 281 11.75 6.49 -1.25
C HIS A 281 13.09 6.46 -0.50
N ILE A 282 13.06 6.51 0.85
CA ILE A 282 14.26 6.40 1.68
C ILE A 282 14.97 5.06 1.46
N THR A 283 14.23 3.94 1.38
CA THR A 283 14.86 2.63 1.13
C THR A 283 15.58 2.58 -0.22
N ASN A 284 15.00 3.19 -1.26
CA ASN A 284 15.66 3.32 -2.57
C ASN A 284 16.93 4.17 -2.51
N GLU A 285 16.90 5.29 -1.79
CA GLU A 285 18.07 6.19 -1.68
C GLU A 285 19.17 5.59 -0.77
N VAL A 286 18.80 4.78 0.23
CA VAL A 286 19.76 3.99 1.01
C VAL A 286 20.44 2.96 0.13
N ALA A 287 19.71 2.20 -0.68
CA ALA A 287 20.28 1.20 -1.58
C ALA A 287 21.22 1.81 -2.64
N LYS A 288 21.03 3.07 -3.00
CA LYS A 288 21.92 3.84 -3.91
C LYS A 288 23.12 4.48 -3.19
N GLY A 289 23.23 4.35 -1.87
CA GLY A 289 24.27 4.99 -1.07
C GLY A 289 24.13 6.51 -0.90
N HIS A 290 22.98 7.08 -1.25
CA HIS A 290 22.68 8.52 -1.06
C HIS A 290 22.16 8.83 0.35
N MET A 291 21.62 7.84 1.02
CA MET A 291 21.16 7.85 2.41
C MET A 291 21.70 6.64 3.16
N ASN A 292 21.56 6.62 4.47
CA ASN A 292 22.04 5.55 5.34
C ASN A 292 21.05 5.28 6.50
N ALA A 293 21.46 4.49 7.50
CA ALA A 293 20.61 4.16 8.64
C ALA A 293 20.24 5.40 9.49
N ASP A 294 21.04 6.48 9.50
CA ASP A 294 20.66 7.74 10.18
C ASP A 294 19.43 8.38 9.52
N SER A 295 19.31 8.29 8.20
CA SER A 295 18.15 8.78 7.47
C SER A 295 16.89 8.01 7.83
N VAL A 296 16.99 6.69 8.02
CA VAL A 296 15.89 5.84 8.49
C VAL A 296 15.48 6.23 9.92
N ARG A 297 16.45 6.41 10.83
CA ARG A 297 16.18 6.85 12.22
C ARG A 297 15.48 8.20 12.26
N ALA A 298 15.97 9.17 11.50
CA ALA A 298 15.37 10.50 11.40
C ALA A 298 13.94 10.44 10.82
N TYR A 299 13.70 9.57 9.84
CA TYR A 299 12.35 9.34 9.32
C TYR A 299 11.42 8.81 10.40
N LEU A 300 11.81 7.77 11.14
CA LEU A 300 10.98 7.18 12.20
C LEU A 300 10.58 8.20 13.27
N GLN A 301 11.49 9.11 13.64
CA GLN A 301 11.18 10.18 14.59
C GLN A 301 10.07 11.10 14.09
N ARG A 302 10.07 11.45 12.79
CA ARG A 302 9.03 12.28 12.18
C ARG A 302 7.73 11.51 11.99
N GLU A 303 7.81 10.29 11.49
CA GLU A 303 6.67 9.42 11.20
C GLU A 303 5.83 9.16 12.46
N PHE A 304 6.48 8.85 13.58
CA PHE A 304 5.81 8.56 14.84
C PHE A 304 5.19 9.78 15.54
N VAL A 305 5.56 10.98 15.10
CA VAL A 305 4.89 12.23 15.50
C VAL A 305 3.73 12.54 14.55
N ARG A 306 3.92 12.29 13.25
CA ARG A 306 2.95 12.61 12.21
C ARG A 306 1.71 11.71 12.24
N PHE A 307 1.90 10.40 12.45
CA PHE A 307 0.81 9.43 12.42
C PHE A 307 0.45 8.91 13.81
N PRO A 308 -0.85 8.68 14.10
CA PRO A 308 -1.26 8.04 15.35
C PRO A 308 -0.67 6.62 15.46
N GLU A 309 -0.51 6.13 16.68
CA GLU A 309 0.03 4.79 16.91
C GLU A 309 -0.84 3.67 16.34
N SER A 310 -2.14 3.92 16.23
CA SER A 310 -3.08 2.98 15.63
C SER A 310 -2.95 2.86 14.11
N ALA A 311 -2.42 3.87 13.40
CA ALA A 311 -2.33 3.86 11.95
C ALA A 311 -1.48 2.68 11.43
N TYR A 312 -2.03 1.90 10.49
CA TYR A 312 -1.23 0.94 9.75
C TYR A 312 -0.54 1.67 8.60
N ARG A 313 0.77 1.53 8.53
CA ARG A 313 1.54 2.09 7.42
C ARG A 313 1.97 0.94 6.52
N MET A 314 1.44 0.85 5.30
CA MET A 314 1.83 -0.21 4.37
C MET A 314 3.25 0.01 3.88
N THR A 315 4.11 -0.96 4.14
CA THR A 315 5.54 -0.95 3.77
C THR A 315 5.83 -1.95 2.65
N PHE A 316 6.62 -1.54 1.69
CA PHE A 316 6.90 -2.35 0.49
C PHE A 316 8.22 -1.95 -0.17
N ILE A 317 8.80 -2.88 -0.92
CA ILE A 317 9.98 -2.62 -1.76
C ILE A 317 9.61 -2.46 -3.24
N THR A 318 8.42 -2.92 -3.64
CA THR A 318 7.88 -2.75 -5.00
C THR A 318 6.37 -2.92 -4.99
N ASN A 319 5.71 -2.41 -6.02
CA ASN A 319 4.31 -2.57 -6.37
C ASN A 319 4.17 -2.53 -7.90
N HIS A 320 2.94 -2.49 -8.42
CA HIS A 320 2.68 -2.42 -9.85
C HIS A 320 3.29 -1.18 -10.52
N ASP A 321 3.26 -0.02 -9.85
CA ASP A 321 3.82 1.22 -10.39
C ASP A 321 5.35 1.20 -10.39
N GLU A 322 5.95 0.87 -9.24
CA GLU A 322 7.39 0.82 -9.10
C GLU A 322 8.01 -0.16 -10.10
N ASN A 323 7.43 -1.35 -10.22
CA ASN A 323 7.90 -2.35 -11.16
C ASN A 323 7.81 -1.88 -12.62
N SER A 324 6.68 -1.28 -13.01
CA SER A 324 6.44 -0.90 -14.40
C SER A 324 7.23 0.34 -14.81
N TRP A 325 7.33 1.36 -13.91
CA TRP A 325 7.84 2.67 -14.26
C TRP A 325 9.26 2.94 -13.76
N ASN A 326 9.63 2.44 -12.58
CA ASN A 326 10.89 2.78 -11.91
C ASN A 326 11.92 1.67 -11.97
N GLY A 327 11.51 0.42 -12.15
CA GLY A 327 12.42 -0.71 -12.31
C GLY A 327 12.09 -1.90 -11.44
N THR A 328 12.68 -3.04 -11.78
CA THR A 328 12.58 -4.26 -10.98
C THR A 328 13.24 -4.06 -9.61
N VAL A 329 12.98 -4.96 -8.65
CA VAL A 329 13.68 -4.96 -7.36
C VAL A 329 15.19 -5.03 -7.57
N ASN A 330 15.66 -5.87 -8.52
CA ASN A 330 17.07 -6.00 -8.83
C ASN A 330 17.67 -4.71 -9.41
N GLU A 331 16.97 -4.02 -10.33
CA GLU A 331 17.44 -2.76 -10.90
C GLU A 331 17.54 -1.63 -9.86
N ARG A 332 16.64 -1.61 -8.87
CA ARG A 332 16.55 -0.50 -7.88
C ARG A 332 17.38 -0.76 -6.61
N TYR A 333 17.44 -2.00 -6.17
CA TYR A 333 18.06 -2.37 -4.90
C TYR A 333 19.29 -3.26 -5.03
N GLY A 334 19.46 -3.99 -6.15
CA GLY A 334 20.55 -4.94 -6.30
C GLY A 334 20.62 -5.90 -5.10
N GLU A 335 21.80 -6.02 -4.48
CA GLU A 335 22.05 -6.87 -3.31
C GLU A 335 21.34 -6.41 -2.04
N ALA A 336 20.95 -5.14 -1.95
CA ALA A 336 20.22 -4.59 -0.81
C ALA A 336 18.78 -5.10 -0.69
N GLY A 337 18.21 -5.69 -1.74
CA GLY A 337 16.79 -6.01 -1.82
C GLY A 337 16.24 -6.82 -0.64
N ARG A 338 16.97 -7.85 -0.19
CA ARG A 338 16.54 -8.64 0.98
C ARG A 338 16.64 -7.86 2.30
N ALA A 339 17.67 -7.03 2.48
CA ALA A 339 17.81 -6.18 3.66
C ALA A 339 16.63 -5.18 3.77
N MET A 340 16.25 -4.58 2.63
CA MET A 340 15.09 -3.68 2.57
C MET A 340 13.78 -4.42 2.83
N ALA A 341 13.61 -5.64 2.33
CA ALA A 341 12.44 -6.47 2.63
C ALA A 341 12.35 -6.83 4.13
N VAL A 342 13.48 -7.17 4.77
CA VAL A 342 13.52 -7.39 6.23
C VAL A 342 13.14 -6.13 6.98
N MET A 343 13.64 -4.98 6.57
CA MET A 343 13.30 -3.69 7.17
C MET A 343 11.79 -3.40 7.03
N CYS A 344 11.21 -3.59 5.84
CA CYS A 344 9.77 -3.46 5.61
C CYS A 344 8.93 -4.40 6.48
N GLY A 345 9.38 -5.66 6.65
CA GLY A 345 8.64 -6.67 7.41
C GLY A 345 8.81 -6.61 8.93
N THR A 346 9.75 -5.81 9.45
CA THR A 346 10.09 -5.86 10.89
C THR A 346 10.12 -4.50 11.59
N LEU A 347 10.38 -3.41 10.87
CA LEU A 347 10.61 -2.11 11.49
C LEU A 347 9.31 -1.48 12.00
N PHE A 348 8.30 -1.38 11.15
CA PHE A 348 6.95 -0.93 11.47
C PHE A 348 6.02 -1.23 10.28
N GLY A 349 4.72 -1.10 10.50
CA GLY A 349 3.74 -1.15 9.42
C GLY A 349 3.33 -2.55 8.96
N MET A 350 2.48 -2.57 7.96
CA MET A 350 1.85 -3.73 7.34
C MET A 350 2.60 -4.08 6.04
N PRO A 351 3.21 -5.26 5.92
CA PRO A 351 3.99 -5.60 4.73
C PRO A 351 3.11 -5.86 3.50
N LEU A 352 3.58 -5.41 2.33
CA LEU A 352 3.05 -5.76 1.02
C LEU A 352 4.05 -6.61 0.23
N VAL A 353 3.55 -7.66 -0.42
CA VAL A 353 4.26 -8.41 -1.47
C VAL A 353 3.53 -8.20 -2.79
N TYR A 354 4.24 -7.68 -3.79
CA TYR A 354 3.74 -7.63 -5.17
C TYR A 354 3.97 -8.97 -5.87
N GLY A 355 2.94 -9.49 -6.54
CA GLY A 355 2.99 -10.79 -7.20
C GLY A 355 4.16 -10.95 -8.15
N GLY A 356 5.03 -11.93 -7.87
CA GLY A 356 6.29 -12.15 -8.55
C GLY A 356 7.54 -11.92 -7.70
N GLN A 357 7.44 -11.19 -6.57
CA GLN A 357 8.58 -11.02 -5.65
C GLN A 357 9.08 -12.35 -5.10
N GLU A 358 8.17 -13.26 -4.75
CA GLU A 358 8.47 -14.61 -4.26
C GLU A 358 9.16 -15.48 -5.31
N SER A 359 9.06 -15.10 -6.57
CA SER A 359 9.77 -15.72 -7.70
C SER A 359 11.06 -15.00 -8.08
N ALA A 360 11.43 -13.95 -7.33
CA ALA A 360 12.52 -13.02 -7.65
C ALA A 360 12.39 -12.49 -9.09
N MET A 361 11.18 -12.05 -9.46
CA MET A 361 10.90 -11.52 -10.78
C MET A 361 11.83 -10.35 -11.12
N ASP A 362 12.62 -10.52 -12.17
CA ASP A 362 13.49 -9.48 -12.73
C ASP A 362 13.00 -9.07 -14.12
N LYS A 363 11.74 -8.65 -14.17
CA LYS A 363 11.05 -8.18 -15.36
C LYS A 363 10.15 -7.03 -15.02
N ARG A 364 10.26 -5.93 -15.76
CA ARG A 364 9.27 -4.85 -15.74
C ARG A 364 8.04 -5.32 -16.50
N LEU A 365 6.92 -5.42 -15.80
CA LEU A 365 5.64 -5.78 -16.44
C LEU A 365 5.09 -4.56 -17.18
N ARG A 366 4.56 -4.80 -18.39
CA ARG A 366 4.02 -3.75 -19.25
C ARG A 366 2.64 -3.32 -18.75
N PHE A 367 2.53 -2.06 -18.32
CA PHE A 367 1.37 -1.55 -17.62
C PHE A 367 0.08 -1.59 -18.44
N PHE A 368 0.13 -1.26 -19.73
CA PHE A 368 -1.05 -1.16 -20.60
C PHE A 368 -1.38 -2.43 -21.36
N GLU A 369 -0.59 -3.47 -21.24
CA GLU A 369 -0.68 -4.65 -22.09
C GLU A 369 -0.96 -5.93 -21.31
N LYS A 370 -1.40 -6.96 -22.04
CA LYS A 370 -1.35 -8.32 -21.54
C LYS A 370 0.11 -8.75 -21.46
N ASP A 371 0.61 -8.80 -20.27
CA ASP A 371 1.93 -9.36 -19.95
C ASP A 371 1.75 -10.55 -19.00
N THR A 372 2.81 -11.20 -18.59
CA THR A 372 2.71 -12.34 -17.67
C THR A 372 3.91 -12.35 -16.73
N VAL A 373 3.64 -12.56 -15.45
CA VAL A 373 4.65 -12.79 -14.43
C VAL A 373 5.45 -14.05 -14.78
N PRO A 374 6.78 -13.97 -14.86
CA PRO A 374 7.63 -15.15 -15.05
C PRO A 374 7.85 -15.85 -13.71
N TRP A 375 6.95 -16.78 -13.35
CA TRP A 375 6.95 -17.39 -12.00
C TRP A 375 8.23 -18.18 -11.66
N GLY A 376 8.94 -18.77 -12.59
CA GLY A 376 10.22 -19.45 -12.34
C GLY A 376 10.15 -20.55 -11.27
N ASP A 377 11.11 -20.55 -10.36
CA ASP A 377 11.33 -21.56 -9.32
C ASP A 377 10.95 -21.12 -7.90
N TYR A 378 10.30 -19.97 -7.75
CA TYR A 378 9.89 -19.41 -6.46
C TYR A 378 11.04 -19.28 -5.42
N ARG A 379 12.23 -18.94 -5.89
CA ARG A 379 13.47 -18.98 -5.07
C ARG A 379 13.45 -18.06 -3.85
N GLU A 380 12.60 -17.02 -3.80
CA GLU A 380 12.42 -16.14 -2.65
C GLU A 380 11.23 -16.52 -1.76
N MET A 381 10.44 -17.54 -2.13
CA MET A 381 9.26 -17.99 -1.40
C MET A 381 9.57 -18.27 0.08
N SER A 382 10.62 -19.04 0.37
CA SER A 382 11.01 -19.39 1.73
C SER A 382 11.45 -18.17 2.54
N PHE A 383 12.11 -17.20 1.91
CA PHE A 383 12.56 -15.97 2.54
C PHE A 383 11.37 -15.12 2.98
N TYR A 384 10.42 -14.83 2.07
CA TYR A 384 9.22 -14.06 2.40
C TYR A 384 8.34 -14.78 3.42
N ARG A 385 8.15 -16.10 3.29
CA ARG A 385 7.41 -16.88 4.28
C ARG A 385 7.98 -16.72 5.69
N ILE A 386 9.30 -16.77 5.85
CA ILE A 386 9.93 -16.55 7.17
C ILE A 386 9.60 -15.15 7.71
N LEU A 387 9.62 -14.11 6.87
CA LEU A 387 9.26 -12.75 7.30
C LEU A 387 7.81 -12.64 7.73
N HIS A 388 6.89 -13.26 7.00
CA HIS A 388 5.47 -13.26 7.33
C HIS A 388 5.18 -14.09 8.59
N ASP A 389 5.81 -15.28 8.73
CA ASP A 389 5.73 -16.09 9.94
C ASP A 389 6.22 -15.31 11.19
N LEU A 390 7.26 -14.48 11.05
CA LEU A 390 7.72 -13.60 12.14
C LEU A 390 6.62 -12.62 12.55
N ASN A 391 5.96 -11.97 11.61
CA ASN A 391 4.85 -11.05 11.89
C ASN A 391 3.68 -11.80 12.56
N HIS A 392 3.30 -12.96 12.05
CA HIS A 392 2.20 -13.76 12.62
C HIS A 392 2.47 -14.27 14.04
N MET A 393 3.71 -14.70 14.32
CA MET A 393 4.06 -15.37 15.57
C MET A 393 4.49 -14.44 16.70
N HIS A 394 4.81 -13.17 16.41
CA HIS A 394 5.42 -12.27 17.38
C HIS A 394 4.63 -10.97 17.52
N ALA A 395 3.80 -10.90 18.54
CA ALA A 395 2.96 -9.75 18.83
C ALA A 395 3.67 -8.38 18.75
N PRO A 396 4.95 -8.22 19.16
CA PRO A 396 5.63 -6.95 18.97
C PRO A 396 5.66 -6.45 17.53
N LEU A 397 5.64 -7.34 16.52
CA LEU A 397 5.68 -7.00 15.10
C LEU A 397 4.31 -6.70 14.50
N HIS A 398 3.21 -6.87 15.23
CA HIS A 398 1.87 -6.64 14.72
C HIS A 398 1.66 -5.19 14.27
N ASN A 399 0.62 -4.97 13.47
CA ASN A 399 0.30 -3.70 12.84
C ASN A 399 -0.27 -2.68 13.84
N GLY A 400 0.07 -1.41 13.65
CA GLY A 400 -0.44 -0.31 14.47
C GLY A 400 -0.29 -0.54 15.98
N SER A 401 -1.32 -0.24 16.75
CA SER A 401 -1.34 -0.39 18.22
C SER A 401 -1.48 -1.84 18.72
N PHE A 402 -1.65 -2.82 17.83
CA PHE A 402 -1.54 -4.23 18.20
C PHE A 402 -0.10 -4.67 18.41
N GLY A 403 0.85 -4.01 17.75
CA GLY A 403 2.28 -4.18 17.96
C GLY A 403 2.89 -3.09 18.82
N VAL A 404 4.19 -2.88 18.69
CA VAL A 404 4.90 -1.80 19.39
C VAL A 404 5.89 -1.11 18.46
N ARG A 405 6.08 0.17 18.61
CA ARG A 405 7.07 0.94 17.86
C ARG A 405 8.50 0.47 18.20
N PRO A 406 9.44 0.48 17.23
CA PRO A 406 10.82 0.07 17.47
C PRO A 406 11.55 1.05 18.39
N VAL A 407 12.37 0.48 19.29
CA VAL A 407 13.33 1.22 20.10
C VAL A 407 14.70 1.03 19.47
N GLN A 408 15.35 2.13 19.08
CA GLN A 408 16.70 2.08 18.53
C GLN A 408 17.69 1.70 19.63
N LEU A 409 18.59 0.77 19.33
CA LEU A 409 19.67 0.30 20.21
C LEU A 409 21.05 0.83 19.77
N VAL A 410 21.09 1.50 18.60
CA VAL A 410 22.24 2.25 18.06
C VAL A 410 21.68 3.56 17.49
N GLU A 411 22.35 4.68 17.81
CA GLU A 411 21.84 6.01 17.51
C GLU A 411 22.46 6.65 16.25
N GLU A 412 23.60 6.11 15.75
CA GLU A 412 24.31 6.65 14.60
C GLU A 412 25.02 5.58 13.77
N GLY A 413 25.43 5.91 12.56
CA GLY A 413 26.19 5.07 11.64
C GLY A 413 25.33 4.18 10.76
N ASP A 414 25.96 3.24 10.05
CA ASP A 414 25.32 2.45 8.98
C ASP A 414 24.60 1.20 9.50
N MET A 415 24.83 0.82 10.76
CA MET A 415 24.12 -0.28 11.38
C MET A 415 22.75 0.18 11.89
N LEU A 416 21.69 -0.45 11.42
CA LEU A 416 20.36 -0.34 12.01
C LEU A 416 20.18 -1.49 13.01
N TYR A 417 20.13 -1.16 14.29
CA TYR A 417 19.89 -2.13 15.37
C TYR A 417 18.77 -1.61 16.27
N PHE A 418 17.68 -2.36 16.32
CA PHE A 418 16.47 -1.98 17.08
C PHE A 418 15.80 -3.18 17.75
N GLU A 419 14.94 -2.89 18.70
CA GLU A 419 14.11 -3.85 19.42
C GLU A 419 12.63 -3.48 19.33
N ARG A 420 11.79 -4.48 19.19
CA ARG A 420 10.35 -4.43 19.42
C ARG A 420 10.01 -5.50 20.47
N ALA A 421 9.48 -5.09 21.64
CA ALA A 421 9.25 -6.00 22.75
C ALA A 421 7.91 -5.73 23.44
N SER A 422 7.08 -6.77 23.56
CA SER A 422 5.82 -6.73 24.29
C SER A 422 5.37 -8.16 24.64
N GLN A 423 4.48 -8.28 25.62
CA GLN A 423 3.79 -9.53 25.97
C GLN A 423 4.73 -10.73 26.17
N GLY A 424 5.89 -10.52 26.80
CA GLY A 424 6.85 -11.61 27.04
C GLY A 424 7.59 -12.10 25.80
N THR A 425 7.55 -11.34 24.71
CA THR A 425 8.31 -11.59 23.47
C THR A 425 9.13 -10.37 23.09
N SER A 426 10.37 -10.59 22.69
CA SER A 426 11.22 -9.53 22.12
C SER A 426 11.79 -9.98 20.78
N VAL A 427 11.75 -9.06 19.82
CA VAL A 427 12.37 -9.19 18.51
C VAL A 427 13.41 -8.11 18.35
N ARG A 428 14.65 -8.48 18.07
CA ARG A 428 15.76 -7.58 17.74
C ARG A 428 16.20 -7.80 16.31
N VAL A 429 16.47 -6.72 15.62
CA VAL A 429 16.86 -6.76 14.21
C VAL A 429 18.13 -5.97 14.03
N VAL A 430 19.11 -6.60 13.38
CA VAL A 430 20.38 -5.98 13.00
C VAL A 430 20.49 -6.00 11.49
N ILE A 431 20.75 -4.84 10.89
CA ILE A 431 20.94 -4.71 9.43
C ILE A 431 22.14 -3.79 9.18
N ASN A 432 23.08 -4.24 8.34
CA ASN A 432 24.05 -3.36 7.75
C ASN A 432 23.40 -2.66 6.53
N LEU A 433 23.17 -1.37 6.63
CA LEU A 433 22.55 -0.53 5.59
C LEU A 433 23.63 0.20 4.76
N SER A 434 24.71 -0.49 4.43
CA SER A 434 25.77 0.03 3.56
C SER A 434 26.30 -1.04 2.59
N ASP A 435 27.01 -0.60 1.58
CA ASP A 435 27.73 -1.43 0.59
C ASP A 435 29.14 -1.81 1.03
N GLU A 436 29.51 -1.51 2.28
CA GLU A 436 30.78 -1.85 2.89
C GLU A 436 30.61 -2.80 4.09
N PRO A 437 31.59 -3.65 4.39
CA PRO A 437 31.58 -4.44 5.61
C PRO A 437 31.71 -3.56 6.85
N VAL A 438 30.94 -3.85 7.90
CA VAL A 438 30.97 -3.11 9.16
C VAL A 438 31.34 -4.04 10.32
N GLU A 439 32.35 -3.66 11.13
CA GLU A 439 32.58 -4.30 12.41
C GLU A 439 31.61 -3.78 13.47
N PHE A 440 30.70 -4.63 13.92
CA PHE A 440 29.68 -4.29 14.89
C PHE A 440 29.34 -5.51 15.75
N LYS A 441 29.35 -5.35 17.07
CA LYS A 441 28.92 -6.39 18.00
C LYS A 441 27.59 -6.02 18.64
N PRO A 442 26.48 -6.67 18.25
CA PRO A 442 25.19 -6.44 18.89
C PRO A 442 25.26 -6.83 20.38
N GLU A 443 24.85 -5.92 21.26
CA GLU A 443 24.81 -6.17 22.68
C GLU A 443 23.45 -6.69 23.15
N GLY A 444 23.43 -7.38 24.30
CA GLY A 444 22.20 -7.80 24.97
C GLY A 444 21.46 -8.96 24.30
N LEU A 445 22.16 -9.79 23.50
CA LEU A 445 21.58 -10.95 22.81
C LEU A 445 21.50 -12.23 23.65
N ASP A 446 21.74 -12.17 24.96
CA ASP A 446 21.65 -13.34 25.85
C ASP A 446 20.22 -13.92 25.85
N GLY A 447 20.13 -15.19 25.47
CA GLY A 447 18.85 -15.90 25.38
C GLY A 447 18.05 -15.64 24.09
N TYR A 448 18.60 -14.86 23.16
CA TYR A 448 18.00 -14.70 21.82
C TYR A 448 18.44 -15.83 20.87
N ARG A 449 17.57 -16.15 19.93
CA ARG A 449 17.84 -17.10 18.84
C ARG A 449 17.76 -16.37 17.51
N GLY A 450 18.81 -16.50 16.68
CA GLY A 450 18.79 -16.03 15.29
C GLY A 450 17.84 -16.86 14.40
N ILE A 451 17.18 -16.19 13.50
CA ILE A 451 16.16 -16.77 12.61
C ILE A 451 16.78 -17.17 11.27
N PHE A 452 17.58 -16.31 10.66
CA PHE A 452 18.21 -16.58 9.35
C PHE A 452 19.53 -17.31 9.48
N GLN A 453 20.29 -17.08 10.56
CA GLN A 453 21.57 -17.76 10.82
C GLN A 453 21.62 -18.27 12.26
N ARG A 454 21.75 -19.59 12.44
CA ARG A 454 21.66 -20.26 13.75
C ARG A 454 22.69 -19.80 14.80
N ASN A 455 23.86 -19.26 14.40
CA ASN A 455 24.97 -18.87 15.27
C ASN A 455 25.26 -17.37 15.23
N ALA A 456 24.30 -16.54 14.89
CA ALA A 456 24.50 -15.12 14.61
C ALA A 456 24.86 -14.26 15.86
N GLY A 457 24.68 -14.76 17.09
CA GLY A 457 24.98 -14.01 18.32
C GLY A 457 26.48 -13.74 18.56
N GLU A 458 27.39 -14.42 17.86
CA GLU A 458 28.85 -14.20 17.93
C GLU A 458 29.37 -13.37 16.75
N ARG A 459 28.49 -12.98 15.82
CA ARG A 459 28.88 -12.26 14.62
C ARG A 459 29.32 -10.83 14.97
N THR A 460 30.53 -10.47 14.52
CA THR A 460 31.09 -9.12 14.68
C THR A 460 31.41 -8.46 13.35
N ASN A 461 31.48 -9.21 12.26
CA ASN A 461 31.67 -8.67 10.92
C ASN A 461 30.38 -8.82 10.12
N TRP A 462 29.84 -7.71 9.65
CA TRP A 462 28.59 -7.63 8.90
C TRP A 462 28.93 -7.25 7.45
N GLU A 463 28.83 -8.24 6.59
CA GLU A 463 29.00 -8.01 5.15
C GLU A 463 28.00 -6.98 4.63
N PRO A 464 28.23 -6.35 3.48
CA PRO A 464 27.28 -5.42 2.87
C PRO A 464 25.86 -5.97 2.85
N TRP A 465 24.88 -5.16 3.21
CA TRP A 465 23.44 -5.50 3.19
C TRP A 465 23.06 -6.76 3.98
N SER A 466 23.95 -7.23 4.84
CA SER A 466 23.64 -8.39 5.67
C SER A 466 22.74 -8.02 6.84
N PHE A 467 21.93 -8.98 7.28
CA PHE A 467 20.95 -8.80 8.36
C PHE A 467 20.82 -10.06 9.20
N GLU A 468 20.20 -9.90 10.37
CA GLU A 468 19.71 -10.98 11.20
C GLU A 468 18.53 -10.52 12.05
N VAL A 469 17.58 -11.40 12.28
CA VAL A 469 16.46 -11.21 13.18
C VAL A 469 16.61 -12.16 14.36
N TYR A 470 16.59 -11.61 15.56
CA TYR A 470 16.72 -12.37 16.80
C TYR A 470 15.41 -12.35 17.56
N VAL A 471 14.99 -13.50 18.04
CA VAL A 471 13.77 -13.65 18.81
C VAL A 471 14.05 -14.25 20.17
N LYS A 472 13.43 -13.66 21.21
CA LYS A 472 13.44 -14.19 22.57
C LYS A 472 12.00 -14.28 23.06
N ARG A 473 11.63 -15.43 23.63
CA ARG A 473 10.43 -15.56 24.46
C ARG A 473 10.85 -15.58 25.91
N GLU A 474 10.24 -14.76 26.71
CA GLU A 474 10.40 -14.83 28.17
C GLU A 474 9.70 -16.10 28.66
N ALA A 475 10.34 -16.81 29.58
CA ALA A 475 9.88 -18.08 30.09
C ALA A 475 8.64 -17.93 31.02
#